data_2ff195dd7d59884d0d7430bdff6f7f8c
#
_entry.id   2ff195dd7d59884d0d7430bdff6f7f8c
#
_cell.length_a   1.000
_cell.length_b   1.000
_cell.length_c   1.000
_cell.angle_alpha   90.00
_cell.angle_beta   90.00
_cell.angle_gamma   90.00
#
_symmetry.space_group_name_H-M   'P 1'
#
loop_
_entity.id
_entity.type
_entity.pdbx_description
1 polymer ?
#
loop_
_entity_poly.entity_id
_entity_poly.type
_entity_poly.pdbx_seq_one_letter_code
_entity_poly.pdbx_strand_id
1 'polypeptide(L)'
;MVDMKKELWLIFVFCLLAGLWLVPAAQAHQPRIVADSRLTLIKNPEVSQAFYGELKGSSANYLIELKQAGDLYLQILVPDLPGIQKDKTAGVEYLPELGEGAVNFAQLDLPVEQWKKYFEEYAGDNYFKGPELKKPAEPGYYLVKISSPDNQGKYILVVGEKEEFPAREAVKAAITIPMLKKDFFQQPVTQWFNGKIGRYVGLGLIGLLVLGLMFRQFNKVYK
;
A
#
# COMPACT_ATOMS: atom_id res chain seq x y z
N MET A 1 32.96 28.39 -29.69
CA MET A 1 32.05 29.08 -28.72
C MET A 1 31.05 28.03 -28.25
N VAL A 2 31.23 27.52 -27.04
CA VAL A 2 30.35 26.50 -26.47
C VAL A 2 28.98 27.11 -26.33
N ASP A 3 27.94 26.41 -26.79
CA ASP A 3 26.55 26.90 -26.69
C ASP A 3 26.10 26.77 -25.22
N MET A 4 26.34 27.83 -24.46
CA MET A 4 26.05 27.94 -23.02
C MET A 4 24.58 27.56 -22.70
N LYS A 5 23.69 27.68 -23.68
CA LYS A 5 22.29 27.27 -23.52
C LYS A 5 22.12 25.76 -23.56
N LYS A 6 22.89 25.04 -24.39
CA LYS A 6 22.90 23.57 -24.41
C LYS A 6 23.46 23.00 -23.13
N GLU A 7 24.51 23.59 -22.59
CA GLU A 7 25.12 23.16 -21.33
C GLU A 7 24.14 23.36 -20.16
N LEU A 8 23.49 24.52 -20.06
CA LEU A 8 22.46 24.77 -19.05
C LEU A 8 21.25 23.80 -19.14
N TRP A 9 20.84 23.45 -20.35
CA TRP A 9 19.80 22.48 -20.60
C TRP A 9 20.19 21.06 -20.15
N LEU A 10 21.42 20.64 -20.47
CA LEU A 10 21.97 19.35 -20.04
C LEU A 10 22.08 19.26 -18.51
N ILE A 11 22.56 20.34 -17.85
CA ILE A 11 22.64 20.43 -16.39
C ILE A 11 21.22 20.33 -15.78
N PHE A 12 20.26 21.04 -16.35
CA PHE A 12 18.87 21.00 -15.86
C PHE A 12 18.26 19.60 -16.00
N VAL A 13 18.41 18.95 -17.17
CA VAL A 13 17.96 17.57 -17.40
C VAL A 13 18.66 16.60 -16.44
N PHE A 14 19.97 16.76 -16.25
CA PHE A 14 20.75 15.95 -15.33
C PHE A 14 20.26 16.13 -13.88
N CYS A 15 20.03 17.36 -13.42
CA CYS A 15 19.48 17.63 -12.07
C CYS A 15 18.07 17.06 -11.89
N LEU A 16 17.23 17.10 -12.93
CA LEU A 16 15.88 16.55 -12.90
C LEU A 16 15.91 15.01 -12.83
N LEU A 17 16.77 14.39 -13.61
CA LEU A 17 16.99 12.95 -13.58
C LEU A 17 17.64 12.51 -12.26
N ALA A 18 18.66 13.23 -11.78
CA ALA A 18 19.30 12.97 -10.50
C ALA A 18 18.31 13.13 -9.32
N GLY A 19 17.41 14.11 -9.39
CA GLY A 19 16.33 14.28 -8.40
C GLY A 19 15.38 13.08 -8.33
N LEU A 20 15.11 12.42 -9.44
CA LEU A 20 14.32 11.18 -9.49
C LEU A 20 15.04 9.98 -8.86
N TRP A 21 16.40 9.97 -8.87
CA TRP A 21 17.21 8.92 -8.25
C TRP A 21 17.37 9.10 -6.73
N LEU A 22 17.15 10.30 -6.21
CA LEU A 22 17.23 10.62 -4.78
C LEU A 22 15.93 10.36 -4.02
N VAL A 23 14.92 9.73 -4.66
CA VAL A 23 13.72 9.32 -3.96
C VAL A 23 14.11 8.20 -2.99
N PRO A 24 14.09 8.43 -1.66
CA PRO A 24 14.38 7.37 -0.71
C PRO A 24 13.41 6.22 -0.94
N ALA A 25 13.88 4.98 -0.80
CA ALA A 25 13.02 3.81 -0.78
C ALA A 25 11.90 4.08 0.24
N ALA A 26 10.71 4.36 -0.25
CA ALA A 26 9.61 4.71 0.61
C ALA A 26 9.22 3.44 1.37
N GLN A 27 9.16 3.52 2.68
CA GLN A 27 8.52 2.51 3.51
C GLN A 27 7.02 2.52 3.19
N ALA A 28 6.63 1.68 2.24
CA ALA A 28 5.26 1.66 1.73
C ALA A 28 4.82 0.23 1.45
N HIS A 29 3.69 -0.10 2.02
CA HIS A 29 3.01 -1.34 1.67
C HIS A 29 2.52 -1.28 0.22
N GLN A 30 2.70 -2.36 -0.54
CA GLN A 30 2.13 -2.46 -1.88
C GLN A 30 0.60 -2.51 -1.79
N PRO A 31 -0.16 -1.54 -2.34
CA PRO A 31 -1.61 -1.50 -2.19
C PRO A 31 -2.28 -2.58 -3.06
N ARG A 32 -3.24 -3.28 -2.47
CA ARG A 32 -4.06 -4.34 -3.09
C ARG A 32 -5.54 -4.08 -2.80
N ILE A 33 -6.34 -3.87 -3.82
CA ILE A 33 -7.80 -3.79 -3.65
C ILE A 33 -8.32 -5.22 -3.63
N VAL A 34 -9.04 -5.57 -2.58
CA VAL A 34 -9.68 -6.88 -2.45
C VAL A 34 -10.92 -6.90 -3.31
N ALA A 35 -10.95 -7.82 -4.28
CA ALA A 35 -12.17 -8.11 -5.00
C ALA A 35 -13.19 -8.80 -4.07
N ASP A 36 -14.46 -8.73 -4.42
CA ASP A 36 -15.54 -9.40 -3.70
C ASP A 36 -15.45 -10.92 -3.93
N SER A 37 -14.42 -11.56 -3.37
CA SER A 37 -14.11 -12.99 -3.52
C SER A 37 -14.20 -13.70 -2.18
N ARG A 38 -14.64 -14.97 -2.20
CA ARG A 38 -14.74 -15.80 -0.98
C ARG A 38 -13.37 -16.09 -0.36
N LEU A 39 -12.30 -16.04 -1.15
CA LEU A 39 -10.94 -16.34 -0.71
C LEU A 39 -9.95 -15.51 -1.53
N THR A 40 -9.07 -14.78 -0.87
CA THR A 40 -7.98 -14.02 -1.49
C THR A 40 -6.65 -14.75 -1.27
N LEU A 41 -5.94 -15.08 -2.35
CA LEU A 41 -4.61 -15.68 -2.27
C LEU A 41 -3.56 -14.59 -2.11
N ILE A 42 -2.72 -14.71 -1.08
CA ILE A 42 -1.59 -13.81 -0.82
C ILE A 42 -0.32 -14.45 -1.34
N LYS A 43 0.27 -13.82 -2.36
CA LYS A 43 1.57 -14.21 -2.92
C LYS A 43 2.68 -13.38 -2.30
N ASN A 44 3.85 -14.01 -2.09
CA ASN A 44 5.04 -13.40 -1.50
C ASN A 44 4.72 -12.74 -0.14
N PRO A 45 4.29 -13.55 0.84
CA PRO A 45 3.81 -13.04 2.13
C PRO A 45 4.90 -12.35 2.97
N GLU A 46 6.16 -12.49 2.60
CA GLU A 46 7.29 -11.77 3.18
C GLU A 46 7.31 -10.29 2.75
N VAL A 47 6.78 -9.99 1.55
CA VAL A 47 6.75 -8.63 1.00
C VAL A 47 5.60 -7.85 1.60
N SER A 48 5.89 -6.62 1.99
CA SER A 48 4.95 -5.70 2.61
C SER A 48 3.81 -5.30 1.67
N GLN A 49 2.60 -5.79 1.95
CA GLN A 49 1.39 -5.58 1.15
C GLN A 49 0.22 -5.14 2.05
N ALA A 50 -0.60 -4.22 1.57
CA ALA A 50 -1.82 -3.77 2.24
C ALA A 50 -3.06 -4.13 1.40
N PHE A 51 -3.92 -4.99 1.94
CA PHE A 51 -5.14 -5.47 1.32
C PHE A 51 -6.34 -4.67 1.82
N TYR A 52 -6.87 -3.80 0.97
CA TYR A 52 -8.01 -2.93 1.26
C TYR A 52 -9.31 -3.67 0.97
N GLY A 53 -10.05 -4.01 2.02
CA GLY A 53 -11.29 -4.79 1.95
C GLY A 53 -12.42 -4.16 2.72
N GLU A 54 -13.63 -4.70 2.50
CA GLU A 54 -14.84 -4.33 3.20
C GLU A 54 -15.63 -5.59 3.57
N LEU A 55 -15.99 -5.73 4.86
CA LEU A 55 -16.91 -6.75 5.31
C LEU A 55 -18.34 -6.34 4.93
N LYS A 56 -19.11 -7.28 4.34
CA LYS A 56 -20.48 -7.05 3.85
C LYS A 56 -21.41 -8.18 4.30
N GLY A 57 -21.51 -8.39 5.61
CA GLY A 57 -22.33 -9.43 6.23
C GLY A 57 -21.65 -10.80 6.33
N SER A 58 -20.40 -10.93 5.91
CA SER A 58 -19.61 -12.16 6.04
C SER A 58 -18.14 -11.84 6.32
N SER A 59 -17.42 -12.79 6.92
CA SER A 59 -15.98 -12.70 7.10
C SER A 59 -15.24 -12.73 5.78
N ALA A 60 -14.06 -12.08 5.73
CA ALA A 60 -13.15 -12.15 4.62
C ALA A 60 -12.03 -13.16 4.90
N ASN A 61 -11.71 -14.00 3.90
CA ASN A 61 -10.74 -15.07 4.04
C ASN A 61 -9.54 -14.84 3.13
N TYR A 62 -8.35 -15.10 3.67
CA TYR A 62 -7.09 -15.01 2.96
C TYR A 62 -6.31 -16.30 3.14
N LEU A 63 -5.71 -16.78 2.07
CA LEU A 63 -4.81 -17.93 2.10
C LEU A 63 -3.39 -17.46 1.81
N ILE A 64 -2.49 -17.76 2.73
CA ILE A 64 -1.07 -17.46 2.66
C ILE A 64 -0.33 -18.79 2.52
N GLU A 65 0.56 -18.91 1.53
CA GLU A 65 1.50 -20.02 1.40
C GLU A 65 2.88 -19.57 1.85
N LEU A 66 3.40 -20.18 2.92
CA LEU A 66 4.81 -20.07 3.32
C LEU A 66 5.59 -21.26 2.77
N LYS A 67 6.53 -20.98 1.86
CA LYS A 67 7.36 -22.03 1.23
C LYS A 67 8.56 -22.44 2.08
N GLN A 68 8.95 -21.61 3.01
CA GLN A 68 10.04 -21.82 3.95
C GLN A 68 9.71 -21.21 5.31
N ALA A 69 10.32 -21.71 6.36
CA ALA A 69 10.16 -21.16 7.70
C ALA A 69 10.60 -19.68 7.76
N GLY A 70 9.86 -18.88 8.49
CA GLY A 70 10.10 -17.44 8.64
C GLY A 70 9.10 -16.78 9.58
N ASP A 71 9.13 -15.46 9.69
CA ASP A 71 8.14 -14.74 10.48
C ASP A 71 6.88 -14.50 9.65
N LEU A 72 5.71 -14.88 10.16
CA LEU A 72 4.44 -14.45 9.66
C LEU A 72 4.07 -13.12 10.34
N TYR A 73 4.03 -12.05 9.54
CA TYR A 73 3.59 -10.73 9.99
C TYR A 73 2.22 -10.39 9.44
N LEU A 74 1.31 -10.04 10.34
CA LEU A 74 -0.05 -9.58 10.03
C LEU A 74 -0.40 -8.38 10.90
N GLN A 75 -1.07 -7.37 10.34
CA GLN A 75 -1.65 -6.26 11.11
C GLN A 75 -3.00 -5.88 10.53
N ILE A 76 -3.95 -5.57 11.40
CA ILE A 76 -5.25 -5.02 11.00
C ILE A 76 -5.24 -3.52 11.20
N LEU A 77 -5.61 -2.78 10.15
CA LEU A 77 -5.87 -1.35 10.21
C LEU A 77 -7.33 -1.09 9.82
N VAL A 78 -7.86 0.05 10.26
CA VAL A 78 -9.09 0.63 9.70
C VAL A 78 -8.83 2.08 9.30
N PRO A 79 -9.48 2.61 8.23
CA PRO A 79 -9.31 4.00 7.84
C PRO A 79 -9.86 4.94 8.93
N ASP A 80 -9.22 6.08 9.19
CA ASP A 80 -9.75 7.12 10.11
C ASP A 80 -10.85 7.92 9.38
N LEU A 81 -12.05 7.35 9.36
CA LEU A 81 -13.23 7.93 8.73
C LEU A 81 -14.34 8.14 9.76
N PRO A 82 -15.23 9.13 9.57
CA PRO A 82 -16.39 9.31 10.43
C PRO A 82 -17.24 8.02 10.54
N GLY A 83 -17.55 7.60 11.76
CA GLY A 83 -18.38 6.42 12.02
C GLY A 83 -17.72 5.08 11.80
N ILE A 84 -16.40 5.02 11.57
CA ILE A 84 -15.67 3.77 11.38
C ILE A 84 -15.66 2.91 12.67
N GLN A 85 -15.96 1.63 12.51
CA GLN A 85 -15.90 0.65 13.59
C GLN A 85 -14.49 0.04 13.67
N LYS A 86 -13.89 0.08 14.86
CA LYS A 86 -12.53 -0.42 15.18
C LYS A 86 -12.54 -1.80 15.87
N ASP A 87 -13.49 -2.63 15.54
CA ASP A 87 -13.76 -3.92 16.19
C ASP A 87 -13.38 -5.14 15.33
N LYS A 88 -12.41 -4.93 14.42
CA LYS A 88 -11.96 -5.98 13.51
C LYS A 88 -10.98 -6.91 14.21
N THR A 89 -11.20 -8.20 14.05
CA THR A 89 -10.35 -9.28 14.56
C THR A 89 -9.92 -10.21 13.44
N ALA A 90 -8.91 -11.04 13.68
CA ALA A 90 -8.56 -12.11 12.78
C ALA A 90 -8.22 -13.41 13.51
N GLY A 91 -8.84 -14.51 13.09
CA GLY A 91 -8.37 -15.86 13.40
C GLY A 91 -7.36 -16.32 12.35
N VAL A 92 -6.30 -16.98 12.79
CA VAL A 92 -5.29 -17.58 11.91
C VAL A 92 -5.20 -19.06 12.19
N GLU A 93 -5.44 -19.86 11.17
CA GLU A 93 -5.32 -21.32 11.22
C GLU A 93 -4.14 -21.78 10.37
N TYR A 94 -3.35 -22.69 10.88
CA TYR A 94 -2.26 -23.33 10.15
C TYR A 94 -2.72 -24.67 9.57
N LEU A 95 -2.39 -24.91 8.31
CA LEU A 95 -2.61 -26.16 7.60
C LEU A 95 -1.24 -26.63 7.05
N PRO A 96 -0.69 -27.75 7.52
CA PRO A 96 0.56 -28.30 6.99
C PRO A 96 0.48 -28.54 5.48
N GLU A 97 -0.66 -29.09 5.02
CA GLU A 97 -1.02 -29.26 3.62
C GLU A 97 -2.46 -28.82 3.36
N LEU A 98 -2.80 -28.48 2.10
CA LEU A 98 -4.17 -28.14 1.73
C LEU A 98 -5.08 -29.37 1.85
N GLY A 99 -6.13 -29.24 2.68
CA GLY A 99 -7.09 -30.31 2.93
C GLY A 99 -6.82 -31.14 4.17
N GLU A 100 -5.72 -30.91 4.87
CA GLU A 100 -5.43 -31.49 6.17
C GLU A 100 -6.05 -30.71 7.33
N GLY A 101 -6.09 -31.32 8.53
CA GLY A 101 -6.71 -30.72 9.72
C GLY A 101 -6.07 -29.38 10.10
N ALA A 102 -6.87 -28.33 10.08
CA ALA A 102 -6.46 -27.00 10.49
C ALA A 102 -6.20 -26.93 11.99
N VAL A 103 -5.12 -26.28 12.39
CA VAL A 103 -4.77 -26.04 13.81
C VAL A 103 -4.80 -24.56 14.08
N ASN A 104 -5.36 -24.16 15.21
CA ASN A 104 -5.32 -22.75 15.61
C ASN A 104 -3.87 -22.29 15.77
N PHE A 105 -3.47 -21.29 14.98
CA PHE A 105 -2.12 -20.72 15.02
C PHE A 105 -2.06 -19.47 15.88
N ALA A 106 -3.01 -18.55 15.70
CA ALA A 106 -3.07 -17.29 16.43
C ALA A 106 -4.47 -16.66 16.35
N GLN A 107 -4.72 -15.76 17.30
CA GLN A 107 -5.86 -14.85 17.28
C GLN A 107 -5.33 -13.42 17.36
N LEU A 108 -5.75 -12.56 16.43
CA LEU A 108 -5.49 -11.12 16.46
C LEU A 108 -6.74 -10.45 17.01
N ASP A 109 -6.62 -9.95 18.22
CA ASP A 109 -7.67 -9.20 18.91
C ASP A 109 -7.02 -8.11 19.74
N LEU A 110 -7.63 -6.94 19.76
CA LEU A 110 -7.15 -5.78 20.54
C LEU A 110 -8.35 -4.94 20.96
N PRO A 111 -8.51 -4.64 22.26
CA PRO A 111 -9.54 -3.74 22.73
C PRO A 111 -9.55 -2.42 21.97
N VAL A 112 -10.73 -1.92 21.62
CA VAL A 112 -10.92 -0.74 20.73
C VAL A 112 -10.22 0.51 21.25
N GLU A 113 -10.13 0.64 22.59
CA GLU A 113 -9.46 1.75 23.29
C GLU A 113 -7.95 1.77 23.08
N GLN A 114 -7.36 0.64 22.73
CA GLN A 114 -5.92 0.48 22.50
C GLN A 114 -5.53 0.77 21.04
N TRP A 115 -6.49 0.94 20.14
CA TRP A 115 -6.20 1.28 18.75
C TRP A 115 -5.63 2.69 18.65
N LYS A 116 -4.48 2.84 17.96
CA LYS A 116 -3.72 4.08 17.87
C LYS A 116 -3.86 4.73 16.51
N LYS A 117 -4.00 6.05 16.47
CA LYS A 117 -3.93 6.81 15.22
C LYS A 117 -2.57 6.68 14.58
N TYR A 118 -2.56 6.53 13.27
CA TYR A 118 -1.37 6.38 12.46
C TYR A 118 -1.56 7.11 11.12
N PHE A 119 -0.58 7.95 10.77
CA PHE A 119 -0.52 8.57 9.46
C PHE A 119 0.48 7.83 8.57
N GLU A 120 0.01 7.27 7.48
CA GLU A 120 0.83 6.62 6.47
C GLU A 120 1.30 7.67 5.46
N GLU A 121 2.60 7.95 5.43
CA GLU A 121 3.17 9.09 4.69
C GLU A 121 3.21 8.89 3.17
N TYR A 122 3.27 7.65 2.69
CA TYR A 122 3.45 7.36 1.27
C TYR A 122 2.19 7.70 0.46
N ALA A 123 1.04 7.15 0.84
CA ALA A 123 -0.25 7.47 0.25
C ALA A 123 -0.89 8.72 0.87
N GLY A 124 -0.48 9.12 2.08
CA GLY A 124 -0.99 10.28 2.81
C GLY A 124 -2.37 10.04 3.39
N ASP A 125 -2.55 8.89 4.06
CA ASP A 125 -3.81 8.48 4.68
C ASP A 125 -3.70 8.31 6.18
N ASN A 126 -4.80 8.56 6.87
CA ASN A 126 -4.92 8.33 8.31
C ASN A 126 -5.65 7.01 8.58
N TYR A 127 -5.12 6.28 9.55
CA TYR A 127 -5.63 4.99 10.01
C TYR A 127 -5.71 4.91 11.53
N PHE A 128 -6.44 3.91 12.01
CA PHE A 128 -6.24 3.35 13.33
C PHE A 128 -5.51 2.02 13.19
N LYS A 129 -4.37 1.85 13.88
CA LYS A 129 -3.67 0.59 14.03
C LYS A 129 -4.37 -0.26 15.07
N GLY A 130 -4.83 -1.43 14.66
CA GLY A 130 -5.44 -2.46 15.48
C GLY A 130 -4.46 -3.57 15.87
N PRO A 131 -4.96 -4.80 16.03
CA PRO A 131 -4.14 -5.95 16.45
C PRO A 131 -3.07 -6.29 15.41
N GLU A 132 -1.94 -6.75 15.94
CA GLU A 132 -0.73 -7.10 15.18
C GLU A 132 -0.24 -8.48 15.63
N LEU A 133 0.27 -9.25 14.68
CA LEU A 133 0.93 -10.53 14.90
C LEU A 133 2.30 -10.49 14.21
N LYS A 134 3.35 -10.85 14.96
CA LYS A 134 4.65 -11.26 14.42
C LYS A 134 5.08 -12.52 15.14
N LYS A 135 5.09 -13.63 14.41
CA LYS A 135 5.34 -14.94 15.01
C LYS A 135 6.11 -15.84 14.05
N PRO A 136 7.13 -16.59 14.53
CA PRO A 136 7.75 -17.64 13.75
C PRO A 136 6.72 -18.64 13.25
N ALA A 137 6.84 -19.00 11.97
CA ALA A 137 5.89 -19.83 11.25
C ALA A 137 6.63 -20.87 10.40
N GLU A 138 6.11 -22.09 10.38
CA GLU A 138 6.62 -23.21 9.60
C GLU A 138 6.11 -23.13 8.15
N PRO A 139 6.78 -23.82 7.19
CA PRO A 139 6.25 -23.97 5.84
C PRO A 139 4.85 -24.60 5.86
N GLY A 140 3.97 -24.14 4.97
CA GLY A 140 2.59 -24.60 4.89
C GLY A 140 1.64 -23.48 4.54
N TYR A 141 0.37 -23.70 4.81
CA TYR A 141 -0.69 -22.75 4.50
C TYR A 141 -1.26 -22.12 5.77
N TYR A 142 -1.57 -20.83 5.69
CA TYR A 142 -2.18 -20.08 6.77
C TYR A 142 -3.48 -19.46 6.27
N LEU A 143 -4.60 -19.90 6.85
CA LEU A 143 -5.91 -19.33 6.57
C LEU A 143 -6.19 -18.20 7.57
N VAL A 144 -6.24 -16.97 7.07
CA VAL A 144 -6.57 -15.78 7.86
C VAL A 144 -8.00 -15.38 7.61
N LYS A 145 -8.80 -15.32 8.68
CA LYS A 145 -10.22 -14.97 8.63
C LYS A 145 -10.45 -13.65 9.38
N ILE A 146 -10.69 -12.58 8.62
CA ILE A 146 -11.07 -11.27 9.18
C ILE A 146 -12.56 -11.25 9.48
N SER A 147 -12.93 -10.77 10.66
CA SER A 147 -14.32 -10.64 11.09
C SER A 147 -14.52 -9.42 12.00
N SER A 148 -15.78 -9.09 12.25
CA SER A 148 -16.25 -8.21 13.31
C SER A 148 -17.59 -8.75 13.83
N PRO A 149 -18.13 -8.24 14.95
CA PRO A 149 -19.38 -8.73 15.52
C PRO A 149 -20.55 -8.77 14.54
N ASP A 150 -20.66 -7.77 13.68
CA ASP A 150 -21.68 -7.65 12.63
C ASP A 150 -21.19 -8.00 11.22
N ASN A 151 -19.91 -8.30 11.07
CA ASN A 151 -19.22 -8.48 9.79
C ASN A 151 -19.47 -7.33 8.80
N GLN A 152 -19.39 -6.08 9.27
CA GLN A 152 -19.55 -4.89 8.45
C GLN A 152 -18.32 -3.99 8.51
N GLY A 153 -18.16 -3.18 7.45
CA GLY A 153 -17.23 -2.04 7.41
C GLY A 153 -15.85 -2.35 6.86
N LYS A 154 -15.12 -1.29 6.63
CA LYS A 154 -13.81 -1.29 5.96
C LYS A 154 -12.70 -1.73 6.89
N TYR A 155 -11.73 -2.43 6.32
CA TYR A 155 -10.50 -2.86 6.99
C TYR A 155 -9.36 -2.89 6.00
N ILE A 156 -8.13 -2.91 6.52
CA ILE A 156 -6.92 -3.19 5.74
C ILE A 156 -6.18 -4.32 6.47
N LEU A 157 -5.89 -5.40 5.76
CA LEU A 157 -4.97 -6.42 6.22
C LEU A 157 -3.57 -6.11 5.66
N VAL A 158 -2.63 -5.81 6.54
CA VAL A 158 -1.21 -5.69 6.19
C VAL A 158 -0.56 -7.05 6.37
N VAL A 159 0.22 -7.49 5.39
CA VAL A 159 0.96 -8.76 5.40
C VAL A 159 2.39 -8.49 4.97
N GLY A 160 3.34 -9.07 5.70
CA GLY A 160 4.78 -8.96 5.41
C GLY A 160 5.40 -7.62 5.83
N GLU A 161 6.70 -7.66 6.05
CA GLU A 161 7.48 -6.51 6.50
C GLU A 161 8.58 -6.10 5.50
N LYS A 162 8.92 -6.98 4.56
CA LYS A 162 9.99 -6.71 3.59
C LYS A 162 9.57 -5.62 2.60
N GLU A 163 10.19 -4.49 2.70
CA GLU A 163 9.94 -3.36 1.82
C GLU A 163 10.53 -3.62 0.43
N GLU A 164 9.69 -4.00 -0.50
CA GLU A 164 10.04 -4.14 -1.92
C GLU A 164 9.10 -3.29 -2.77
N PHE A 165 9.65 -2.29 -3.46
CA PHE A 165 8.85 -1.40 -4.29
C PHE A 165 9.46 -1.22 -5.68
N PRO A 166 9.47 -2.27 -6.52
CA PRO A 166 10.00 -2.19 -7.87
C PRO A 166 9.18 -1.21 -8.73
N ALA A 167 9.76 -0.70 -9.81
CA ALA A 167 9.14 0.31 -10.67
C ALA A 167 7.72 -0.04 -11.12
N ARG A 168 7.46 -1.31 -11.41
CA ARG A 168 6.10 -1.79 -11.78
C ARG A 168 5.07 -1.59 -10.65
N GLU A 169 5.47 -1.76 -9.39
CA GLU A 169 4.59 -1.55 -8.25
C GLU A 169 4.39 -0.04 -8.00
N ALA A 170 5.39 0.80 -8.27
CA ALA A 170 5.23 2.25 -8.25
C ALA A 170 4.18 2.73 -9.27
N VAL A 171 4.22 2.19 -10.50
CA VAL A 171 3.21 2.48 -11.53
C VAL A 171 1.82 2.00 -11.09
N LYS A 172 1.71 0.79 -10.55
CA LYS A 172 0.42 0.28 -10.03
C LYS A 172 -0.09 1.15 -8.89
N ALA A 173 0.77 1.52 -7.93
CA ALA A 173 0.39 2.38 -6.81
C ALA A 173 -0.09 3.75 -7.29
N ALA A 174 0.56 4.34 -8.31
CA ALA A 174 0.15 5.61 -8.90
C ALA A 174 -1.27 5.59 -9.48
N ILE A 175 -1.76 4.41 -9.91
CA ILE A 175 -3.13 4.19 -10.38
C ILE A 175 -4.05 3.81 -9.21
N THR A 176 -3.61 2.90 -8.35
CA THR A 176 -4.44 2.32 -7.28
C THR A 176 -4.76 3.34 -6.17
N ILE A 177 -3.77 4.18 -5.78
CA ILE A 177 -3.97 5.13 -4.68
C ILE A 177 -5.07 6.16 -4.97
N PRO A 178 -5.15 6.81 -6.16
CA PRO A 178 -6.28 7.67 -6.50
C PRO A 178 -7.65 6.98 -6.44
N MET A 179 -7.72 5.70 -6.86
CA MET A 179 -8.94 4.90 -6.76
C MET A 179 -9.31 4.65 -5.29
N LEU A 180 -8.33 4.29 -4.45
CA LEU A 180 -8.53 4.14 -3.00
C LEU A 180 -9.01 5.43 -2.35
N LYS A 181 -8.45 6.60 -2.71
CA LYS A 181 -8.92 7.90 -2.20
C LYS A 181 -10.41 8.08 -2.45
N LYS A 182 -10.85 7.83 -3.68
CA LYS A 182 -12.24 8.02 -4.09
C LYS A 182 -13.16 6.94 -3.49
N ASP A 183 -12.86 5.66 -3.74
CA ASP A 183 -13.81 4.57 -3.54
C ASP A 183 -13.73 3.97 -2.13
N PHE A 184 -12.53 3.91 -1.55
CA PHE A 184 -12.32 3.36 -0.22
C PHE A 184 -12.37 4.43 0.87
N PHE A 185 -11.63 5.54 0.72
CA PHE A 185 -11.59 6.62 1.72
C PHE A 185 -12.73 7.63 1.57
N GLN A 186 -13.48 7.61 0.44
CA GLN A 186 -14.53 8.59 0.14
C GLN A 186 -14.02 10.05 0.20
N GLN A 187 -12.80 10.24 -0.27
CA GLN A 187 -12.10 11.52 -0.28
C GLN A 187 -11.90 12.02 -1.71
N PRO A 188 -11.74 13.34 -1.92
CA PRO A 188 -11.36 13.89 -3.21
C PRO A 188 -10.03 13.28 -3.69
N VAL A 189 -9.94 12.96 -4.99
CA VAL A 189 -8.73 12.41 -5.60
C VAL A 189 -7.51 13.31 -5.38
N THR A 190 -7.73 14.64 -5.25
CA THR A 190 -6.68 15.63 -4.95
C THR A 190 -5.95 15.37 -3.63
N GLN A 191 -6.56 14.65 -2.69
CA GLN A 191 -5.92 14.22 -1.44
C GLN A 191 -4.71 13.29 -1.69
N TRP A 192 -4.58 12.73 -2.91
CA TRP A 192 -3.40 11.99 -3.32
C TRP A 192 -2.10 12.80 -3.13
N PHE A 193 -2.14 14.12 -3.37
CA PHE A 193 -0.97 14.98 -3.20
C PHE A 193 -0.53 15.19 -1.74
N ASN A 194 -1.30 14.72 -0.76
CA ASN A 194 -0.90 14.73 0.64
C ASN A 194 0.21 13.68 0.92
N GLY A 195 0.23 12.59 0.15
CA GLY A 195 1.24 11.55 0.25
C GLY A 195 2.54 11.86 -0.50
N LYS A 196 3.61 11.18 -0.13
CA LYS A 196 4.93 11.31 -0.78
C LYS A 196 4.85 10.98 -2.27
N ILE A 197 4.15 9.88 -2.64
CA ILE A 197 4.04 9.47 -4.05
C ILE A 197 3.35 10.54 -4.90
N GLY A 198 2.24 11.11 -4.43
CA GLY A 198 1.51 12.15 -5.15
C GLY A 198 2.37 13.40 -5.36
N ARG A 199 3.12 13.81 -4.34
CA ARG A 199 4.06 14.94 -4.43
C ARG A 199 5.16 14.71 -5.44
N TYR A 200 5.78 13.51 -5.47
CA TYR A 200 6.83 13.19 -6.44
C TYR A 200 6.28 13.16 -7.87
N VAL A 201 5.12 12.55 -8.08
CA VAL A 201 4.46 12.54 -9.39
C VAL A 201 4.10 13.97 -9.82
N GLY A 202 3.57 14.79 -8.92
CA GLY A 202 3.24 16.20 -9.18
C GLY A 202 4.48 17.00 -9.59
N LEU A 203 5.58 16.87 -8.86
CA LEU A 203 6.86 17.53 -9.21
C LEU A 203 7.39 17.06 -10.56
N GLY A 204 7.31 15.76 -10.86
CA GLY A 204 7.69 15.20 -12.16
C GLY A 204 6.88 15.80 -13.31
N LEU A 205 5.56 15.92 -13.15
CA LEU A 205 4.67 16.54 -14.15
C LEU A 205 4.97 18.02 -14.36
N ILE A 206 5.23 18.77 -13.29
CA ILE A 206 5.65 20.18 -13.37
C ILE A 206 6.99 20.29 -14.13
N GLY A 207 7.94 19.44 -13.82
CA GLY A 207 9.24 19.39 -14.53
C GLY A 207 9.07 19.13 -16.02
N LEU A 208 8.23 18.17 -16.41
CA LEU A 208 7.93 17.88 -17.81
C LEU A 208 7.25 19.06 -18.52
N LEU A 209 6.33 19.76 -17.85
CA LEU A 209 5.67 20.96 -18.38
C LEU A 209 6.69 22.07 -18.63
N VAL A 210 7.58 22.34 -17.67
CA VAL A 210 8.62 23.37 -17.81
C VAL A 210 9.54 23.02 -18.97
N LEU A 211 9.98 21.76 -19.10
CA LEU A 211 10.79 21.30 -20.23
C LEU A 211 10.08 21.51 -21.58
N GLY A 212 8.80 21.18 -21.66
CA GLY A 212 7.99 21.38 -22.85
C GLY A 212 7.87 22.86 -23.24
N LEU A 213 7.67 23.75 -22.26
CA LEU A 213 7.62 25.20 -22.48
C LEU A 213 8.98 25.76 -22.94
N MET A 214 10.08 25.33 -22.33
CA MET A 214 11.43 25.70 -22.74
C MET A 214 11.71 25.25 -24.17
N PHE A 215 11.40 24.00 -24.52
CA PHE A 215 11.57 23.47 -25.88
C PHE A 215 10.75 24.28 -26.91
N ARG A 216 9.52 24.64 -26.56
CA ARG A 216 8.67 25.49 -27.43
C ARG A 216 9.25 26.88 -27.63
N GLN A 217 9.83 27.51 -26.61
CA GLN A 217 10.50 28.81 -26.73
C GLN A 217 11.77 28.72 -27.61
N PHE A 218 12.57 27.65 -27.44
CA PHE A 218 13.74 27.42 -28.27
C PHE A 218 13.37 27.33 -29.76
N ASN A 219 12.36 26.56 -30.10
CA ASN A 219 11.92 26.41 -31.50
C ASN A 219 11.36 27.71 -32.13
N LYS A 220 10.91 28.67 -31.30
CA LYS A 220 10.46 29.99 -31.81
C LYS A 220 11.60 30.95 -32.10
N VAL A 221 12.74 30.82 -31.43
CA VAL A 221 13.89 31.71 -31.57
C VAL A 221 14.78 31.31 -32.77
N TYR A 222 14.67 30.07 -33.24
CA TYR A 222 15.46 29.51 -34.32
C TYR A 222 14.69 29.28 -35.62
N LYS A 223 13.42 29.76 -35.71
CA LYS A 223 12.70 29.97 -36.96
C LYS A 223 12.73 31.44 -37.34
#